data_c4073f7d6773d69d978b372ef0245695
#
_entry.id   c4073f7d6773d69d978b372ef0245695
#
_cell.length_a   1.000
_cell.length_b   1.000
_cell.length_c   1.000
_cell.angle_alpha   90.00
_cell.angle_beta   90.00
_cell.angle_gamma   90.00
#
_symmetry.space_group_name_H-M   'P 1'
#
loop_
_entity.id
_entity.type
_entity.pdbx_description
1 polymer ?
#
loop_
_entity_poly.entity_id
_entity_poly.type
_entity_poly.pdbx_seq_one_letter_code
_entity_poly.pdbx_strand_id
1 'polypeptide(L)'
;MGRPITERRLARMREVLARRQPDLTVVLENVHDPHNVSAVLRSCDAVGLLRVHLVYTIEEFPELSENVSGSALKWLELVFHPSIEACYRTLRSQGFTIYTTYLGDPARSVDLYDLDLTKPVALVFGNEQRGVSDEAIAGADGNFVIPMMGMVRSLNISVACAVSLYEALRQRRLAGHYARPKLPPTELEERLQRWLEREGRALPVELRASDPSAASE
;
A
#
# COMPACT_ATOMS: atom_id res chain seq x y z
N MET A 1 -21.04 -19.11 13.24
CA MET A 1 -21.66 -17.82 12.89
C MET A 1 -20.84 -16.70 13.52
N GLY A 2 -20.34 -15.71 12.74
CA GLY A 2 -19.57 -14.57 13.25
C GLY A 2 -20.42 -13.66 14.14
N ARG A 3 -19.77 -13.00 15.12
CA ARG A 3 -20.42 -12.03 15.99
C ARG A 3 -20.94 -10.83 15.18
N PRO A 4 -22.18 -10.30 15.39
CA PRO A 4 -22.71 -9.16 14.65
C PRO A 4 -21.78 -7.95 14.76
N ILE A 5 -21.61 -7.23 13.65
CA ILE A 5 -20.89 -5.96 13.63
C ILE A 5 -21.83 -4.82 14.04
N THR A 6 -21.30 -3.79 14.72
CA THR A 6 -22.07 -2.59 15.00
C THR A 6 -22.21 -1.72 13.75
N GLU A 7 -23.32 -1.01 13.59
CA GLU A 7 -23.54 -0.07 12.47
C GLU A 7 -22.42 0.96 12.35
N ARG A 8 -21.97 1.53 13.47
CA ARG A 8 -20.84 2.47 13.51
C ARG A 8 -19.57 1.88 12.89
N ARG A 9 -19.25 0.61 13.24
CA ARG A 9 -18.06 -0.07 12.71
C ARG A 9 -18.19 -0.36 11.23
N LEU A 10 -19.36 -0.82 10.81
CA LEU A 10 -19.67 -1.08 9.40
C LEU A 10 -19.58 0.19 8.55
N ALA A 11 -20.18 1.29 9.02
CA ALA A 11 -20.09 2.59 8.35
C ALA A 11 -18.63 3.05 8.21
N ARG A 12 -17.81 2.86 9.25
CA ARG A 12 -16.38 3.19 9.19
C ARG A 12 -15.62 2.33 8.18
N MET A 13 -15.90 1.04 8.09
CA MET A 13 -15.28 0.16 7.09
C MET A 13 -15.64 0.61 5.66
N ARG A 14 -16.90 0.91 5.39
CA ARG A 14 -17.35 1.43 4.10
C ARG A 14 -16.69 2.76 3.75
N GLU A 15 -16.61 3.69 4.70
CA GLU A 15 -15.93 4.96 4.51
C GLU A 15 -14.44 4.78 4.16
N VAL A 16 -13.74 3.88 4.85
CA VAL A 16 -12.33 3.60 4.58
C VAL A 16 -12.14 2.94 3.21
N LEU A 17 -12.98 1.95 2.86
CA LEU A 17 -12.95 1.31 1.55
C LEU A 17 -13.20 2.30 0.40
N ALA A 18 -14.15 3.21 0.57
CA ALA A 18 -14.46 4.24 -0.43
C ALA A 18 -13.28 5.18 -0.73
N ARG A 19 -12.32 5.28 0.19
CA ARG A 19 -11.11 6.13 0.06
C ARG A 19 -9.87 5.37 -0.39
N ARG A 20 -9.96 4.06 -0.62
CA ARG A 20 -8.81 3.27 -1.10
C ARG A 20 -8.33 3.75 -2.47
N GLN A 21 -7.00 3.76 -2.61
CA GLN A 21 -6.30 4.19 -3.82
C GLN A 21 -5.68 2.95 -4.50
N PRO A 22 -6.40 2.29 -5.43
CA PRO A 22 -5.90 1.08 -6.09
C PRO A 22 -4.73 1.35 -7.04
N ASP A 23 -4.53 2.60 -7.40
CA ASP A 23 -3.51 3.12 -8.32
C ASP A 23 -2.32 3.81 -7.61
N LEU A 24 -2.16 3.58 -6.30
CA LEU A 24 -0.98 3.94 -5.52
C LEU A 24 -0.53 2.72 -4.74
N THR A 25 0.74 2.34 -4.87
CA THR A 25 1.28 1.20 -4.13
C THR A 25 2.74 1.39 -3.71
N VAL A 26 3.17 0.54 -2.80
CA VAL A 26 4.55 0.42 -2.33
C VAL A 26 5.05 -0.98 -2.64
N VAL A 27 6.31 -1.07 -3.05
CA VAL A 27 7.06 -2.31 -3.14
C VAL A 27 8.13 -2.31 -2.04
N LEU A 28 8.16 -3.35 -1.22
CA LEU A 28 9.22 -3.58 -0.24
C LEU A 28 10.12 -4.70 -0.74
N GLU A 29 11.39 -4.37 -0.96
CA GLU A 29 12.40 -5.31 -1.40
C GLU A 29 13.34 -5.66 -0.25
N ASN A 30 13.25 -6.92 0.25
CA ASN A 30 14.13 -7.46 1.28
C ASN A 30 14.26 -6.58 2.54
N VAL A 31 13.20 -5.88 2.93
CA VAL A 31 13.18 -5.08 4.18
C VAL A 31 13.18 -6.03 5.36
N HIS A 32 14.23 -5.97 6.18
CA HIS A 32 14.50 -7.01 7.17
C HIS A 32 13.87 -6.73 8.54
N ASP A 33 13.90 -5.47 9.00
CA ASP A 33 13.42 -5.11 10.34
C ASP A 33 11.88 -5.16 10.41
N PRO A 34 11.28 -6.02 11.27
CA PRO A 34 9.84 -6.11 11.42
C PRO A 34 9.18 -4.81 11.91
N HIS A 35 9.92 -3.97 12.66
CA HIS A 35 9.41 -2.67 13.07
C HIS A 35 9.28 -1.71 11.89
N ASN A 36 10.25 -1.72 10.97
CA ASN A 36 10.17 -0.92 9.74
C ASN A 36 9.04 -1.38 8.85
N VAL A 37 8.92 -2.69 8.61
CA VAL A 37 7.81 -3.26 7.81
C VAL A 37 6.46 -2.88 8.42
N SER A 38 6.29 -3.04 9.73
CA SER A 38 5.04 -2.70 10.43
C SER A 38 4.71 -1.21 10.33
N ALA A 39 5.71 -0.33 10.49
CA ALA A 39 5.54 1.12 10.37
C ALA A 39 5.17 1.54 8.95
N VAL A 40 5.79 0.92 7.92
CA VAL A 40 5.43 1.11 6.51
C VAL A 40 3.99 0.70 6.26
N LEU A 41 3.57 -0.49 6.69
CA LEU A 41 2.20 -0.98 6.49
C LEU A 41 1.17 -0.06 7.15
N ARG A 42 1.48 0.47 8.34
CA ARG A 42 0.61 1.47 9.00
C ARG A 42 0.51 2.77 8.20
N SER A 43 1.61 3.24 7.63
CA SER A 43 1.62 4.42 6.76
C SER A 43 0.82 4.18 5.48
N CYS A 44 0.95 3.00 4.88
CA CYS A 44 0.18 2.58 3.71
C CYS A 44 -1.33 2.56 4.00
N ASP A 45 -1.75 1.97 5.13
CA ASP A 45 -3.15 1.98 5.53
C ASP A 45 -3.67 3.40 5.79
N ALA A 46 -2.88 4.23 6.49
CA ALA A 46 -3.25 5.60 6.86
C ALA A 46 -3.53 6.50 5.65
N VAL A 47 -2.79 6.34 4.55
CA VAL A 47 -2.99 7.11 3.32
C VAL A 47 -3.96 6.44 2.34
N GLY A 48 -4.48 5.26 2.69
CA GLY A 48 -5.51 4.57 1.93
C GLY A 48 -5.00 3.68 0.80
N LEU A 49 -3.77 3.14 0.86
CA LEU A 49 -3.35 2.11 -0.07
C LEU A 49 -4.26 0.89 0.02
N LEU A 50 -4.43 0.22 -1.11
CA LEU A 50 -5.17 -1.03 -1.19
C LEU A 50 -4.24 -2.24 -1.04
N ARG A 51 -3.08 -2.18 -1.72
CA ARG A 51 -2.10 -3.26 -1.81
C ARG A 51 -0.71 -2.77 -1.45
N VAL A 52 0.11 -3.71 -0.98
CA VAL A 52 1.56 -3.57 -0.83
C VAL A 52 2.20 -4.79 -1.47
N HIS A 53 3.17 -4.56 -2.34
CA HIS A 53 3.91 -5.61 -3.04
C HIS A 53 5.18 -5.93 -2.27
N LEU A 54 5.50 -7.21 -2.16
CA LEU A 54 6.59 -7.74 -1.35
C LEU A 54 7.49 -8.61 -2.24
N VAL A 55 8.78 -8.30 -2.24
CA VAL A 55 9.81 -9.06 -2.94
C VAL A 55 10.88 -9.43 -1.94
N TYR A 56 10.94 -10.70 -1.58
CA TYR A 56 11.86 -11.24 -0.61
C TYR A 56 12.61 -12.41 -1.26
N THR A 57 13.81 -12.13 -1.74
CA THR A 57 14.66 -13.09 -2.48
C THR A 57 15.94 -13.44 -1.72
N ILE A 58 16.33 -12.60 -0.76
CA ILE A 58 17.55 -12.76 0.06
C ILE A 58 17.16 -12.92 1.51
N GLU A 59 16.29 -12.03 1.99
CA GLU A 59 15.75 -12.07 3.36
C GLU A 59 14.44 -12.85 3.39
N GLU A 60 14.09 -13.40 4.54
CA GLU A 60 12.76 -13.90 4.80
C GLU A 60 11.84 -12.75 5.20
N PHE A 61 10.58 -12.84 4.80
CA PHE A 61 9.58 -11.86 5.26
C PHE A 61 9.44 -11.97 6.79
N PRO A 62 9.64 -10.88 7.55
CA PRO A 62 9.70 -10.97 9.00
C PRO A 62 8.34 -11.33 9.59
N GLU A 63 8.35 -12.09 10.69
CA GLU A 63 7.16 -12.32 11.48
C GLU A 63 6.68 -11.01 12.11
N LEU A 64 5.48 -10.59 11.71
CA LEU A 64 4.86 -9.37 12.22
C LEU A 64 3.92 -9.71 13.39
N SER A 65 4.28 -9.30 14.59
CA SER A 65 3.39 -9.47 15.73
C SER A 65 2.13 -8.59 15.58
N GLU A 66 0.97 -9.11 15.98
CA GLU A 66 -0.30 -8.36 15.95
C GLU A 66 -0.22 -7.04 16.76
N ASN A 67 0.59 -7.00 17.81
CA ASN A 67 0.78 -5.82 18.65
C ASN A 67 1.63 -4.73 17.95
N VAL A 68 2.58 -5.10 17.11
CA VAL A 68 3.51 -4.18 16.43
C VAL A 68 2.93 -3.66 15.12
N SER A 69 2.30 -4.52 14.32
CA SER A 69 1.68 -4.12 13.05
C SER A 69 0.38 -3.32 13.26
N GLY A 70 -0.12 -3.34 14.46
CA GLY A 70 -1.41 -2.76 14.78
C GLY A 70 -2.51 -3.30 13.89
N SER A 71 -3.59 -3.08 13.68
CA SER A 71 -4.59 -3.69 12.80
C SER A 71 -4.36 -3.51 11.29
N ALA A 72 -3.26 -2.86 10.85
CA ALA A 72 -3.05 -2.50 9.44
C ALA A 72 -3.05 -3.72 8.49
N LEU A 73 -2.46 -4.84 8.92
CA LEU A 73 -2.46 -6.10 8.17
C LEU A 73 -3.87 -6.60 7.81
N LYS A 74 -4.86 -6.26 8.60
CA LYS A 74 -6.26 -6.69 8.36
C LYS A 74 -6.88 -5.96 7.17
N TRP A 75 -6.37 -4.78 6.83
CA TRP A 75 -6.98 -3.84 5.88
C TRP A 75 -6.23 -3.71 4.57
N LEU A 76 -5.00 -4.25 4.49
CA LEU A 76 -4.16 -4.25 3.31
C LEU A 76 -4.14 -5.63 2.65
N GLU A 77 -3.90 -5.64 1.35
CA GLU A 77 -3.58 -6.85 0.59
C GLU A 77 -2.07 -6.91 0.40
N LEU A 78 -1.44 -7.96 0.93
CA LEU A 78 -0.02 -8.23 0.72
C LEU A 78 0.12 -9.15 -0.50
N VAL A 79 0.90 -8.72 -1.49
CA VAL A 79 1.13 -9.45 -2.73
C VAL A 79 2.59 -9.82 -2.82
N PHE A 80 2.90 -11.11 -2.65
CA PHE A 80 4.27 -11.63 -2.74
C PHE A 80 4.64 -11.92 -4.19
N HIS A 81 5.87 -11.57 -4.54
CA HIS A 81 6.45 -11.84 -5.85
C HIS A 81 7.76 -12.61 -5.71
N PRO A 82 8.04 -13.55 -6.62
CA PRO A 82 9.27 -14.34 -6.58
C PRO A 82 10.53 -13.56 -7.00
N SER A 83 10.35 -12.41 -7.66
CA SER A 83 11.46 -11.52 -8.08
C SER A 83 10.97 -10.10 -8.35
N ILE A 84 11.91 -9.16 -8.42
CA ILE A 84 11.66 -7.77 -8.84
C ILE A 84 11.06 -7.73 -10.25
N GLU A 85 11.59 -8.53 -11.18
CA GLU A 85 11.10 -8.60 -12.56
C GLU A 85 9.61 -9.03 -12.60
N ALA A 86 9.23 -10.06 -11.85
CA ALA A 86 7.84 -10.53 -11.76
C ALA A 86 6.92 -9.46 -11.16
N CYS A 87 7.39 -8.76 -10.12
CA CYS A 87 6.68 -7.64 -9.51
C CYS A 87 6.45 -6.52 -10.52
N TYR A 88 7.51 -6.07 -11.19
CA TYR A 88 7.44 -4.97 -12.16
C TYR A 88 6.59 -5.30 -13.37
N ARG A 89 6.67 -6.54 -13.88
CA ARG A 89 5.78 -7.01 -14.95
C ARG A 89 4.31 -6.91 -14.55
N THR A 90 3.99 -7.33 -13.34
CA THR A 90 2.62 -7.22 -12.79
C THR A 90 2.17 -5.77 -12.67
N LEU A 91 3.00 -4.89 -12.13
CA LEU A 91 2.69 -3.48 -11.97
C LEU A 91 2.50 -2.78 -13.33
N ARG A 92 3.39 -3.04 -14.30
CA ARG A 92 3.29 -2.46 -15.65
C ARG A 92 2.04 -2.93 -16.39
N SER A 93 1.64 -4.19 -16.23
CA SER A 93 0.39 -4.69 -16.83
C SER A 93 -0.85 -3.99 -16.27
N GLN A 94 -0.75 -3.37 -15.11
CA GLN A 94 -1.79 -2.57 -14.46
C GLN A 94 -1.62 -1.05 -14.70
N GLY A 95 -0.65 -0.65 -15.52
CA GLY A 95 -0.41 0.74 -15.90
C GLY A 95 0.37 1.59 -14.89
N PHE A 96 1.06 0.98 -13.93
CA PHE A 96 1.87 1.71 -12.97
C PHE A 96 3.18 2.20 -13.57
N THR A 97 3.55 3.43 -13.24
CA THR A 97 4.92 3.93 -13.35
C THR A 97 5.67 3.57 -12.07
N ILE A 98 6.89 3.08 -12.19
CA ILE A 98 7.67 2.52 -11.09
C ILE A 98 8.86 3.41 -10.79
N TYR A 99 8.95 3.93 -9.56
CA TYR A 99 10.06 4.72 -9.07
C TYR A 99 10.77 4.04 -7.91
N THR A 100 12.10 3.92 -7.99
CA THR A 100 12.93 3.42 -6.90
C THR A 100 13.46 4.56 -6.04
N THR A 101 13.76 4.27 -4.76
CA THR A 101 14.53 5.15 -3.89
C THR A 101 16.02 4.80 -4.02
N TYR A 102 16.80 5.66 -4.66
CA TYR A 102 18.23 5.42 -4.83
C TYR A 102 19.04 6.72 -4.66
N LEU A 103 20.07 6.66 -3.84
CA LEU A 103 20.90 7.83 -3.49
C LEU A 103 22.17 7.97 -4.35
N GLY A 104 22.42 7.05 -5.28
CA GLY A 104 23.72 6.91 -5.92
C GLY A 104 24.02 7.87 -7.06
N ASP A 105 23.03 8.36 -7.80
CA ASP A 105 23.25 9.28 -8.93
C ASP A 105 22.26 10.44 -8.91
N PRO A 106 22.68 11.59 -8.35
CA PRO A 106 21.82 12.78 -8.32
C PRO A 106 21.36 13.25 -9.72
N ALA A 107 22.17 13.00 -10.78
CA ALA A 107 21.83 13.42 -12.14
C ALA A 107 20.68 12.60 -12.77
N ARG A 108 20.38 11.44 -12.20
CA ARG A 108 19.29 10.54 -12.64
C ARG A 108 18.13 10.46 -11.67
N SER A 109 18.16 11.24 -10.60
CA SER A 109 17.16 11.23 -9.56
C SER A 109 16.28 12.47 -9.65
N VAL A 110 14.98 12.26 -9.58
CA VAL A 110 13.99 13.34 -9.51
C VAL A 110 13.70 13.63 -8.03
N ASP A 111 13.51 14.90 -7.68
CA ASP A 111 13.02 15.24 -6.35
C ASP A 111 11.62 14.65 -6.14
N LEU A 112 11.38 14.09 -4.95
CA LEU A 112 10.08 13.55 -4.60
C LEU A 112 8.94 14.55 -4.87
N TYR A 113 9.20 15.82 -4.60
CA TYR A 113 8.20 16.88 -4.71
C TYR A 113 7.91 17.31 -6.16
N ASP A 114 8.79 16.92 -7.10
CA ASP A 114 8.61 17.14 -8.54
C ASP A 114 7.91 15.97 -9.25
N LEU A 115 7.67 14.84 -8.55
CA LEU A 115 6.94 13.72 -9.11
C LEU A 115 5.44 14.00 -9.18
N ASP A 116 4.80 13.61 -10.28
CA ASP A 116 3.33 13.54 -10.38
C ASP A 116 2.83 12.23 -9.76
N LEU A 117 2.53 12.27 -8.47
CA LEU A 117 1.99 11.14 -7.71
C LEU A 117 0.47 10.99 -7.82
N THR A 118 -0.19 11.77 -8.68
CA THR A 118 -1.63 11.62 -8.98
C THR A 118 -1.90 10.48 -9.95
N LYS A 119 -0.90 10.10 -10.77
CA LYS A 119 -0.99 8.98 -11.72
C LYS A 119 -0.86 7.62 -11.02
N PRO A 120 -1.16 6.50 -11.72
CA PRO A 120 -0.82 5.18 -11.21
C PRO A 120 0.69 5.05 -10.96
N VAL A 121 1.08 4.88 -9.70
CA VAL A 121 2.49 4.91 -9.29
C VAL A 121 2.80 3.87 -8.23
N ALA A 122 3.94 3.20 -8.39
CA ALA A 122 4.54 2.29 -7.43
C ALA A 122 5.89 2.87 -6.94
N LEU A 123 6.03 2.99 -5.62
CA LEU A 123 7.24 3.48 -4.97
C LEU A 123 7.98 2.29 -4.35
N VAL A 124 9.22 2.08 -4.75
CA VAL A 124 10.04 0.93 -4.33
C VAL A 124 11.03 1.34 -3.27
N PHE A 125 11.00 0.63 -2.15
CA PHE A 125 11.89 0.81 -1.02
C PHE A 125 12.66 -0.48 -0.77
N GLY A 126 13.98 -0.36 -0.62
CA GLY A 126 14.88 -1.49 -0.44
C GLY A 126 15.26 -1.75 1.01
N ASN A 127 16.20 -2.67 1.19
CA ASN A 127 16.76 -3.07 2.47
C ASN A 127 17.45 -1.88 3.19
N GLU A 128 17.43 -1.89 4.51
CA GLU A 128 17.96 -0.81 5.35
C GLU A 128 19.47 -0.57 5.18
N GLN A 129 20.20 -1.62 4.83
CA GLN A 129 21.68 -1.56 4.69
C GLN A 129 22.10 -1.49 3.23
N ARG A 130 21.47 -2.31 2.38
CA ARG A 130 21.84 -2.47 0.96
C ARG A 130 21.09 -1.53 0.02
N GLY A 131 19.99 -0.94 0.50
CA GLY A 131 19.08 -0.18 -0.38
C GLY A 131 18.29 -1.10 -1.32
N VAL A 132 17.89 -0.57 -2.47
CA VAL A 132 17.27 -1.33 -3.56
C VAL A 132 18.34 -2.03 -4.39
N SER A 133 18.01 -3.18 -4.98
CA SER A 133 18.93 -3.94 -5.83
C SER A 133 19.22 -3.22 -7.16
N ASP A 134 20.36 -3.57 -7.78
CA ASP A 134 20.70 -3.06 -9.12
C ASP A 134 19.62 -3.46 -10.15
N GLU A 135 19.02 -4.62 -10.01
CA GLU A 135 17.91 -5.09 -10.84
C GLU A 135 16.67 -4.20 -10.67
N ALA A 136 16.37 -3.78 -9.43
CA ALA A 136 15.26 -2.87 -9.17
C ALA A 136 15.52 -1.49 -9.80
N ILE A 137 16.74 -0.97 -9.69
CA ILE A 137 17.15 0.31 -10.30
C ILE A 137 17.07 0.25 -11.81
N ALA A 138 17.67 -0.78 -12.41
CA ALA A 138 17.72 -0.93 -13.88
C ALA A 138 16.35 -1.17 -14.49
N GLY A 139 15.47 -1.85 -13.76
CA GLY A 139 14.12 -2.16 -14.20
C GLY A 139 13.09 -1.06 -13.98
N ALA A 140 13.36 -0.04 -13.17
CA ALA A 140 12.41 1.04 -12.88
C ALA A 140 12.28 2.05 -14.03
N ASP A 141 11.19 2.81 -14.04
CA ASP A 141 10.96 3.89 -15.00
C ASP A 141 11.68 5.18 -14.58
N GLY A 142 12.07 5.27 -13.31
CA GLY A 142 12.86 6.37 -12.79
C GLY A 142 13.29 6.14 -11.35
N ASN A 143 14.05 7.09 -10.85
CA ASN A 143 14.51 7.11 -9.47
C ASN A 143 14.14 8.44 -8.82
N PHE A 144 13.83 8.42 -7.53
CA PHE A 144 13.55 9.63 -6.78
C PHE A 144 14.36 9.72 -5.49
N VAL A 145 14.56 10.94 -5.04
CA VAL A 145 15.22 11.26 -3.77
C VAL A 145 14.33 12.16 -2.93
N ILE A 146 14.43 12.00 -1.61
CA ILE A 146 13.86 12.95 -0.66
C ILE A 146 14.96 13.98 -0.36
N PRO A 147 14.72 15.28 -0.58
CA PRO A 147 15.73 16.29 -0.34
C PRO A 147 16.22 16.30 1.11
N MET A 148 17.53 16.29 1.29
CA MET A 148 18.19 16.30 2.61
C MET A 148 19.04 17.55 2.76
N MET A 149 18.71 18.43 3.70
CA MET A 149 19.42 19.69 3.93
C MET A 149 20.39 19.63 5.11
N GLY A 150 20.46 18.46 5.78
CA GLY A 150 21.32 18.26 6.95
C GLY A 150 22.56 17.43 6.64
N MET A 151 23.29 17.04 7.70
CA MET A 151 24.49 16.19 7.59
C MET A 151 24.18 14.75 7.27
N VAL A 152 23.00 14.26 7.64
CA VAL A 152 22.58 12.89 7.32
C VAL A 152 22.20 12.78 5.85
N ARG A 153 22.54 11.65 5.23
CA ARG A 153 22.30 11.41 3.79
C ARG A 153 21.00 10.67 3.48
N SER A 154 20.43 10.00 4.48
CA SER A 154 19.22 9.21 4.31
C SER A 154 18.33 9.28 5.54
N LEU A 155 17.04 9.00 5.34
CA LEU A 155 16.07 8.73 6.39
C LEU A 155 15.99 7.23 6.65
N ASN A 156 15.52 6.85 7.84
CA ASN A 156 15.05 5.49 8.06
C ASN A 156 13.99 5.16 7.02
N ILE A 157 13.96 3.90 6.54
CA ILE A 157 13.08 3.45 5.45
C ILE A 157 11.60 3.72 5.74
N SER A 158 11.16 3.48 6.97
CA SER A 158 9.74 3.70 7.32
C SER A 158 9.37 5.18 7.30
N VAL A 159 10.33 6.04 7.66
CA VAL A 159 10.17 7.51 7.58
C VAL A 159 10.18 7.95 6.12
N ALA A 160 11.12 7.47 5.30
CA ALA A 160 11.17 7.78 3.88
C ALA A 160 9.87 7.38 3.16
N CYS A 161 9.37 6.19 3.45
CA CYS A 161 8.09 5.72 2.93
C CYS A 161 6.92 6.61 3.38
N ALA A 162 6.85 6.95 4.67
CA ALA A 162 5.80 7.82 5.19
C ALA A 162 5.80 9.20 4.54
N VAL A 163 6.98 9.85 4.41
CA VAL A 163 7.12 11.15 3.74
C VAL A 163 6.63 11.08 2.30
N SER A 164 7.05 10.05 1.55
CA SER A 164 6.67 9.85 0.15
C SER A 164 5.15 9.60 0.00
N LEU A 165 4.58 8.79 0.87
CA LEU A 165 3.15 8.50 0.86
C LEU A 165 2.30 9.71 1.25
N TYR A 166 2.75 10.54 2.20
CA TYR A 166 2.02 11.74 2.59
C TYR A 166 2.14 12.85 1.54
N GLU A 167 3.22 12.91 0.76
CA GLU A 167 3.26 13.76 -0.42
C GLU A 167 2.28 13.26 -1.49
N ALA A 168 2.22 11.97 -1.75
CA ALA A 168 1.20 11.39 -2.63
C ALA A 168 -0.23 11.69 -2.14
N LEU A 169 -0.47 11.55 -0.83
CA LEU A 169 -1.76 11.91 -0.21
C LEU A 169 -2.11 13.38 -0.45
N ARG A 170 -1.15 14.30 -0.24
CA ARG A 170 -1.33 15.74 -0.45
C ARG A 170 -1.74 16.04 -1.89
N GLN A 171 -0.98 15.55 -2.87
CA GLN A 171 -1.27 15.74 -4.29
C GLN A 171 -2.65 15.15 -4.67
N ARG A 172 -2.92 13.90 -4.27
CA ARG A 172 -4.18 13.20 -4.56
C ARG A 172 -5.40 13.85 -3.90
N ARG A 173 -5.24 14.42 -2.71
CA ARG A 173 -6.32 15.19 -2.07
C ARG A 173 -6.64 16.45 -2.84
N LEU A 174 -5.64 17.20 -3.28
CA LEU A 174 -5.82 18.40 -4.12
C LEU A 174 -6.45 18.05 -5.47
N ALA A 175 -6.11 16.92 -6.05
CA ALA A 175 -6.69 16.39 -7.29
C ALA A 175 -8.09 15.75 -7.11
N GLY A 176 -8.62 15.69 -5.88
CA GLY A 176 -9.96 15.15 -5.61
C GLY A 176 -10.09 13.63 -5.58
N HIS A 177 -8.98 12.87 -5.56
CA HIS A 177 -8.99 11.39 -5.63
C HIS A 177 -9.69 10.71 -4.45
N TYR A 178 -9.86 11.39 -3.32
CA TYR A 178 -10.56 10.85 -2.14
C TYR A 178 -12.03 11.28 -2.05
N ALA A 179 -12.51 12.07 -3.02
CA ALA A 179 -13.89 12.58 -3.02
C ALA A 179 -14.92 11.54 -3.47
N ARG A 180 -14.47 10.57 -4.28
CA ARG A 180 -15.31 9.47 -4.80
C ARG A 180 -14.55 8.17 -4.76
N PRO A 181 -15.24 7.02 -4.55
CA PRO A 181 -14.62 5.71 -4.65
C PRO A 181 -14.00 5.49 -6.03
N LYS A 182 -12.80 4.91 -6.06
CA LYS A 182 -12.12 4.48 -7.29
C LYS A 182 -12.43 3.03 -7.66
N LEU A 183 -12.89 2.25 -6.68
CA LEU A 183 -13.27 0.86 -6.88
C LEU A 183 -14.75 0.77 -7.30
N PRO A 184 -15.11 -0.19 -8.19
CA PRO A 184 -16.51 -0.47 -8.53
C PRO A 184 -17.32 -0.87 -7.29
N PRO A 185 -18.63 -0.61 -7.26
CA PRO A 185 -19.49 -0.98 -6.13
C PRO A 185 -19.42 -2.47 -5.75
N THR A 186 -19.38 -3.36 -6.75
CA THR A 186 -19.24 -4.80 -6.55
C THR A 186 -17.94 -5.17 -5.84
N GLU A 187 -16.82 -4.59 -6.26
CA GLU A 187 -15.53 -4.82 -5.63
C GLU A 187 -15.46 -4.24 -4.20
N LEU A 188 -16.11 -3.10 -3.94
CA LEU A 188 -16.21 -2.54 -2.59
C LEU A 188 -16.95 -3.50 -1.64
N GLU A 189 -18.05 -4.10 -2.09
CA GLU A 189 -18.83 -5.04 -1.27
C GLU A 189 -18.06 -6.36 -1.03
N GLU A 190 -17.44 -6.93 -2.06
CA GLU A 190 -16.58 -8.12 -1.91
C GLU A 190 -15.44 -7.91 -0.91
N ARG A 191 -14.82 -6.70 -0.93
CA ARG A 191 -13.75 -6.35 0.02
C ARG A 191 -14.28 -6.14 1.42
N LEU A 192 -15.46 -5.56 1.55
CA LEU A 192 -16.13 -5.42 2.84
C LEU A 192 -16.39 -6.79 3.46
N GLN A 193 -16.90 -7.76 2.69
CA GLN A 193 -17.11 -9.13 3.16
C GLN A 193 -15.80 -9.78 3.63
N ARG A 194 -14.72 -9.68 2.85
CA ARG A 194 -13.39 -10.18 3.26
C ARG A 194 -12.89 -9.53 4.56
N TRP A 195 -13.14 -8.24 4.77
CA TRP A 195 -12.77 -7.55 6.02
C TRP A 195 -13.59 -8.02 7.21
N LEU A 196 -14.88 -8.27 7.01
CA LEU A 196 -15.76 -8.84 8.04
C LEU A 196 -15.32 -10.24 8.45
N GLU A 197 -14.98 -11.08 7.48
CA GLU A 197 -14.46 -12.42 7.70
C GLU A 197 -13.15 -12.41 8.52
N ARG A 198 -12.20 -11.54 8.15
CA ARG A 198 -10.94 -11.36 8.89
C ARG A 198 -11.14 -10.89 10.33
N GLU A 199 -12.20 -10.15 10.62
CA GLU A 199 -12.58 -9.77 11.98
C GLU A 199 -13.45 -10.83 12.71
N GLY A 200 -13.79 -11.94 12.08
CA GLY A 200 -14.75 -12.91 12.61
C GLY A 200 -16.13 -12.30 12.83
N ARG A 201 -16.51 -11.33 11.99
CA ARG A 201 -17.78 -10.60 12.08
C ARG A 201 -18.72 -10.99 10.94
N ALA A 202 -20.00 -10.68 11.13
CA ALA A 202 -21.01 -10.89 10.12
C ALA A 202 -21.87 -9.62 9.96
N LEU A 203 -22.42 -9.41 8.78
CA LEU A 203 -23.41 -8.36 8.53
C LEU A 203 -24.64 -8.56 9.45
N PRO A 204 -25.29 -7.46 9.90
CA PRO A 204 -26.58 -7.53 10.56
C PRO A 204 -27.59 -8.29 9.73
N VAL A 205 -28.48 -9.04 10.36
CA VAL A 205 -29.47 -9.92 9.69
C VAL A 205 -30.35 -9.13 8.73
N GLU A 206 -30.70 -7.89 9.09
CA GLU A 206 -31.53 -6.97 8.30
C GLU A 206 -30.88 -6.58 6.96
N LEU A 207 -29.56 -6.54 6.89
CA LEU A 207 -28.80 -6.21 5.67
C LEU A 207 -28.47 -7.44 4.82
N ARG A 208 -28.64 -8.66 5.36
CA ARG A 208 -28.48 -9.91 4.58
C ARG A 208 -29.68 -10.20 3.69
N ALA A 209 -30.85 -9.71 4.08
CA ALA A 209 -32.11 -9.96 3.35
C ALA A 209 -32.28 -9.10 2.09
N SER A 210 -31.41 -8.10 1.89
CA SER A 210 -31.42 -7.24 0.69
C SER A 210 -30.49 -7.70 -0.44
N ASP A 211 -29.85 -8.86 -0.29
CA ASP A 211 -29.00 -9.45 -1.31
C ASP A 211 -29.89 -10.21 -2.34
N PRO A 212 -29.97 -9.77 -3.61
CA PRO A 212 -30.83 -10.40 -4.61
C PRO A 212 -30.41 -11.81 -5.00
N SER A 213 -29.24 -12.31 -4.54
CA SER A 213 -28.79 -13.68 -4.78
C SER A 213 -29.42 -14.72 -3.83
N ALA A 214 -30.09 -14.30 -2.75
CA ALA A 214 -30.72 -15.21 -1.79
C ALA A 214 -32.19 -15.62 -2.13
N ALA A 215 -32.70 -15.22 -3.30
CA ALA A 215 -34.09 -15.49 -3.73
C ALA A 215 -34.22 -16.62 -4.79
N SER A 216 -33.17 -17.48 -4.90
CA SER A 216 -33.23 -18.65 -5.81
C SER A 216 -32.72 -19.90 -5.08
N GLU A 217 -33.54 -20.42 -4.18
CA GLU A 217 -33.65 -21.83 -3.80
C GLU A 217 -35.14 -22.22 -3.68
#